data_419830301f04e575e7d3dfe092bace18
#
_entry.id   419830301f04e575e7d3dfe092bace18
#
_cell.length_a   1.000
_cell.length_b   1.000
_cell.length_c   1.000
_cell.angle_alpha   90.00
_cell.angle_beta   90.00
_cell.angle_gamma   90.00
#
_symmetry.space_group_name_H-M   'P 1'
#
loop_
_entity.id
_entity.type
_entity.pdbx_description
1 polymer ?
#
loop_
_entity_poly.entity_id
_entity_poly.type
_entity_poly.pdbx_seq_one_letter_code
_entity_poly.pdbx_strand_id
1 'polypeptide(L)'
;MPFRYDKYNYEGLKKRNVDILMTFLIPLLLLLPAMYLCTTLSFAQYDNTWGISDYLINYEGGFVRRGLIGEILYLCHDLAGINPLILIYLLSFVCYFAVVGVLVSAVKKKNMAWWIVFALPLCGYIGDIVRKDYLMYLMLIGLTLLAGGLNSDKIQSGRMQSRSDLPRIIMMFLIITFTMLCHEGFIFFGLSVCCLYIFNVSGKRVPAVALGIWGCILFGIASLAKGNGSVVIGISESLNGIGFPPEVTQGGSIDALQWDLKETMLMHLKLNFKPPYYNAELPAGAYWVIGILSKIILWLAVYYLMINLPAVFTRGKNEGERIQKRDNIGGLLLLTMLTMLPMMTVLCCDRNRVLQFWVMGAYIPAMLLPGAQVARILPDRFMQITHRFNNTLTKIIAPHPWILILLYISILLLPVVTYFRKLAGVIPY
;
A
#
# COMPACT_ATOMS: atom_id res chain seq x y z
N MET A 1 -17.07 -13.11 30.51
CA MET A 1 -18.30 -12.33 30.33
C MET A 1 -18.38 -11.90 28.89
N PRO A 2 -19.40 -12.31 28.11
CA PRO A 2 -19.58 -11.78 26.78
C PRO A 2 -19.99 -10.31 26.92
N PHE A 3 -19.26 -9.40 26.29
CA PHE A 3 -19.66 -8.01 26.18
C PHE A 3 -21.05 -7.98 25.51
N ARG A 4 -22.09 -7.70 26.29
CA ARG A 4 -23.43 -7.40 25.77
C ARG A 4 -23.36 -6.02 25.12
N TYR A 5 -23.11 -6.00 23.82
CA TYR A 5 -23.21 -4.80 22.98
C TYR A 5 -24.67 -4.32 22.76
N ASP A 6 -25.64 -4.95 23.41
CA ASP A 6 -27.07 -4.75 23.16
C ASP A 6 -27.70 -3.56 23.90
N LYS A 7 -26.96 -2.78 24.66
CA LYS A 7 -27.55 -1.74 25.54
C LYS A 7 -27.45 -0.30 25.03
N TYR A 8 -26.86 -0.05 23.89
CA TYR A 8 -26.86 1.28 23.31
C TYR A 8 -27.67 1.27 22.02
N ASN A 9 -28.77 2.06 22.03
CA ASN A 9 -29.62 2.30 20.87
C ASN A 9 -28.84 3.11 19.81
N TYR A 10 -28.00 2.40 19.06
CA TYR A 10 -27.04 2.95 18.11
C TYR A 10 -27.68 3.46 16.82
N GLU A 11 -28.96 3.20 16.54
CA GLU A 11 -29.54 3.49 15.23
C GLU A 11 -29.80 4.98 14.98
N GLY A 12 -30.19 5.71 15.97
CA GLY A 12 -30.42 7.17 15.84
C GLY A 12 -29.14 8.02 15.84
N LEU A 13 -28.15 7.65 16.64
CA LEU A 13 -26.81 8.26 16.67
C LEU A 13 -26.00 7.93 15.40
N LYS A 14 -26.25 6.78 14.80
CA LYS A 14 -25.51 6.25 13.65
C LYS A 14 -25.63 7.06 12.37
N LYS A 15 -26.82 7.42 11.92
CA LYS A 15 -27.04 8.12 10.65
C LYS A 15 -26.46 9.53 10.72
N ARG A 16 -26.73 10.23 11.80
CA ARG A 16 -26.31 11.62 12.01
C ARG A 16 -24.78 11.74 12.17
N ASN A 17 -24.14 10.84 12.92
CA ASN A 17 -22.69 10.88 13.12
C ASN A 17 -21.91 10.43 11.87
N VAL A 18 -22.45 9.50 11.09
CA VAL A 18 -21.85 9.13 9.80
C VAL A 18 -21.95 10.27 8.80
N ASP A 19 -23.10 10.93 8.71
CA ASP A 19 -23.30 12.06 7.79
C ASP A 19 -22.44 13.27 8.20
N ILE A 20 -22.31 13.54 9.51
CA ILE A 20 -21.41 14.59 10.05
C ILE A 20 -19.96 14.25 9.74
N LEU A 21 -19.53 13.02 10.05
CA LEU A 21 -18.17 12.59 9.77
C LEU A 21 -17.84 12.69 8.29
N MET A 22 -18.78 12.31 7.42
CA MET A 22 -18.62 12.42 5.97
C MET A 22 -18.49 13.86 5.50
N THR A 23 -19.27 14.76 6.08
CA THR A 23 -19.25 16.18 5.75
C THR A 23 -17.91 16.84 6.08
N PHE A 24 -17.23 16.39 7.14
CA PHE A 24 -15.90 16.93 7.51
C PHE A 24 -14.74 16.18 6.87
N LEU A 25 -14.90 14.95 6.58
CA LEU A 25 -13.90 14.00 6.23
C LEU A 25 -13.53 14.01 4.75
N ILE A 26 -14.54 14.10 3.87
CA ILE A 26 -14.29 14.28 2.43
C ILE A 26 -13.53 15.60 2.18
N PRO A 27 -13.95 16.75 2.74
CA PRO A 27 -13.16 17.96 2.66
C PRO A 27 -11.75 17.83 3.22
N LEU A 28 -11.55 17.10 4.33
CA LEU A 28 -10.22 16.89 4.90
C LEU A 28 -9.33 16.07 3.96
N LEU A 29 -9.84 14.98 3.39
CA LEU A 29 -9.09 14.19 2.39
C LEU A 29 -8.78 14.98 1.11
N LEU A 30 -9.63 15.93 0.74
CA LEU A 30 -9.39 16.83 -0.38
C LEU A 30 -8.43 17.96 -0.02
N LEU A 31 -8.49 18.45 1.22
CA LEU A 31 -7.63 19.53 1.73
C LEU A 31 -6.19 19.08 1.97
N LEU A 32 -5.95 17.85 2.42
CA LEU A 32 -4.60 17.35 2.68
C LEU A 32 -3.68 17.43 1.45
N PRO A 33 -4.08 16.98 0.25
CA PRO A 33 -3.28 17.18 -0.97
C PRO A 33 -3.07 18.66 -1.31
N ALA A 34 -4.10 19.48 -1.13
CA ALA A 34 -4.01 20.92 -1.38
C ALA A 34 -3.05 21.61 -0.41
N MET A 35 -3.10 21.26 0.88
CA MET A 35 -2.15 21.75 1.88
C MET A 35 -0.72 21.30 1.57
N TYR A 36 -0.53 20.03 1.18
CA TYR A 36 0.78 19.53 0.76
C TYR A 36 1.31 20.31 -0.44
N LEU A 37 0.47 20.53 -1.47
CA LEU A 37 0.86 21.30 -2.65
C LEU A 37 1.21 22.75 -2.27
N CYS A 38 0.41 23.40 -1.44
CA CYS A 38 0.67 24.76 -0.99
C CYS A 38 1.98 24.86 -0.20
N THR A 39 2.29 23.91 0.68
CA THR A 39 3.53 23.91 1.45
C THR A 39 4.74 23.67 0.58
N THR A 40 4.70 22.70 -0.33
CA THR A 40 5.81 22.43 -1.27
C THR A 40 6.06 23.58 -2.25
N LEU A 41 5.02 24.20 -2.77
CA LEU A 41 5.17 25.36 -3.67
C LEU A 41 5.61 26.64 -2.94
N SER A 42 5.16 26.84 -1.68
CA SER A 42 5.47 28.06 -0.93
C SER A 42 6.88 28.13 -0.39
N PHE A 43 7.50 26.98 -0.07
CA PHE A 43 8.82 26.95 0.55
C PHE A 43 9.98 26.76 -0.43
N ALA A 44 9.70 26.62 -1.73
CA ALA A 44 10.70 26.42 -2.79
C ALA A 44 11.75 25.33 -2.45
N GLN A 45 11.45 24.50 -1.43
CA GLN A 45 12.30 23.41 -1.02
C GLN A 45 11.72 22.12 -1.59
N TYR A 46 12.54 21.38 -2.30
CA TYR A 46 12.20 20.03 -2.77
C TYR A 46 12.23 19.06 -1.59
N ASP A 47 11.29 19.21 -0.66
CA ASP A 47 11.21 18.42 0.58
C ASP A 47 11.11 16.90 0.34
N ASN A 48 10.73 16.49 -0.87
CA ASN A 48 10.62 15.09 -1.25
C ASN A 48 11.57 14.74 -2.40
N THR A 49 12.86 14.96 -2.21
CA THR A 49 13.89 14.62 -3.20
C THR A 49 13.82 13.16 -3.62
N TRP A 50 13.57 12.23 -2.67
CA TRP A 50 13.43 10.80 -2.96
C TRP A 50 12.21 10.46 -3.82
N GLY A 51 11.07 11.07 -3.55
CA GLY A 51 9.85 10.82 -4.31
C GLY A 51 9.94 11.35 -5.73
N ILE A 52 10.42 12.59 -5.88
CA ILE A 52 10.58 13.23 -7.18
C ILE A 52 11.67 12.52 -8.00
N SER A 53 12.84 12.25 -7.42
CA SER A 53 13.93 11.55 -8.10
C SER A 53 13.53 10.12 -8.51
N ASP A 54 12.68 9.43 -7.75
CA ASP A 54 12.15 8.11 -8.15
C ASP A 54 11.30 8.20 -9.44
N TYR A 55 10.51 9.27 -9.61
CA TYR A 55 9.77 9.51 -10.85
C TYR A 55 10.66 9.85 -12.04
N LEU A 56 11.82 10.46 -11.82
CA LEU A 56 12.72 10.93 -12.87
C LEU A 56 13.71 9.87 -13.37
N ILE A 57 13.75 8.68 -12.76
CA ILE A 57 14.53 7.55 -13.28
C ILE A 57 14.01 7.23 -14.68
N ASN A 58 14.85 7.42 -15.72
CA ASN A 58 14.56 7.18 -17.14
C ASN A 58 15.56 6.21 -17.76
N TYR A 59 15.49 5.98 -19.07
CA TYR A 59 16.33 5.03 -19.79
C TYR A 59 17.47 5.69 -20.59
N GLU A 60 17.66 6.99 -20.49
CA GLU A 60 18.70 7.72 -21.23
C GLU A 60 20.14 7.28 -20.87
N GLY A 61 20.33 6.87 -19.61
CA GLY A 61 21.58 6.24 -19.18
C GLY A 61 21.67 4.73 -19.48
N GLY A 62 20.62 4.13 -20.02
CA GLY A 62 20.47 2.70 -20.27
C GLY A 62 19.30 2.07 -19.52
N PHE A 63 18.98 0.81 -19.85
CA PHE A 63 17.86 0.13 -19.20
C PHE A 63 18.12 -0.11 -17.71
N VAL A 64 17.24 0.40 -16.86
CA VAL A 64 17.35 0.37 -15.40
C VAL A 64 15.98 0.12 -14.76
N ARG A 65 15.98 -0.49 -13.57
CA ARG A 65 14.75 -0.68 -12.80
C ARG A 65 14.03 0.67 -12.56
N ARG A 66 12.69 0.65 -12.50
CA ARG A 66 11.82 1.81 -12.21
C ARG A 66 11.80 2.91 -13.28
N GLY A 67 12.46 2.70 -14.44
CA GLY A 67 12.65 3.75 -15.42
C GLY A 67 11.43 4.09 -16.26
N LEU A 68 10.41 3.22 -16.37
CA LEU A 68 9.34 3.39 -17.37
C LEU A 68 8.55 4.70 -17.23
N ILE A 69 8.16 5.07 -16.02
CA ILE A 69 7.44 6.34 -15.81
C ILE A 69 8.34 7.55 -16.10
N GLY A 70 9.60 7.51 -15.65
CA GLY A 70 10.54 8.60 -15.88
C GLY A 70 10.83 8.77 -17.36
N GLU A 71 10.91 7.67 -18.13
CA GLU A 71 11.03 7.72 -19.58
C GLU A 71 9.84 8.41 -20.24
N ILE A 72 8.62 8.06 -19.84
CA ILE A 72 7.41 8.71 -20.34
C ILE A 72 7.42 10.21 -20.01
N LEU A 73 7.82 10.59 -18.80
CA LEU A 73 7.90 11.99 -18.37
C LEU A 73 8.98 12.75 -19.15
N TYR A 74 10.14 12.12 -19.37
CA TYR A 74 11.22 12.66 -20.16
C TYR A 74 10.80 12.88 -21.62
N LEU A 75 10.19 11.88 -22.26
CA LEU A 75 9.65 12.01 -23.63
C LEU A 75 8.57 13.10 -23.73
N CYS A 76 7.70 13.26 -22.75
CA CYS A 76 6.76 14.37 -22.75
C CYS A 76 7.45 15.73 -22.66
N HIS A 77 8.57 15.83 -21.96
CA HIS A 77 9.38 17.05 -21.93
C HIS A 77 10.07 17.29 -23.26
N ASP A 78 10.77 16.29 -23.77
CA ASP A 78 11.55 16.38 -25.00
C ASP A 78 10.68 16.73 -26.22
N LEU A 79 9.53 16.03 -26.38
CA LEU A 79 8.64 16.20 -27.53
C LEU A 79 7.70 17.41 -27.41
N ALA A 80 7.25 17.76 -26.22
CA ALA A 80 6.20 18.76 -26.02
C ALA A 80 6.62 19.94 -25.10
N GLY A 81 7.85 19.97 -24.59
CA GLY A 81 8.34 21.02 -23.69
C GLY A 81 7.63 21.06 -22.34
N ILE A 82 6.89 20.00 -21.96
CA ILE A 82 6.13 19.99 -20.71
C ILE A 82 7.09 19.75 -19.54
N ASN A 83 7.01 20.60 -18.51
CA ASN A 83 7.85 20.43 -17.34
C ASN A 83 7.49 19.11 -16.59
N PRO A 84 8.44 18.15 -16.41
CA PRO A 84 8.19 16.89 -15.75
C PRO A 84 7.64 17.02 -14.32
N LEU A 85 8.01 18.07 -13.59
CA LEU A 85 7.50 18.32 -12.24
C LEU A 85 5.97 18.49 -12.23
N ILE A 86 5.43 19.22 -13.20
CA ILE A 86 3.97 19.41 -13.34
C ILE A 86 3.31 18.05 -13.58
N LEU A 87 3.87 17.22 -14.46
CA LEU A 87 3.34 15.90 -14.74
C LEU A 87 3.43 14.96 -13.55
N ILE A 88 4.52 15.01 -12.76
CA ILE A 88 4.67 14.23 -11.52
C ILE A 88 3.56 14.58 -10.53
N TYR A 89 3.32 15.87 -10.28
CA TYR A 89 2.24 16.29 -9.39
C TYR A 89 0.88 15.88 -9.93
N LEU A 90 0.60 16.16 -11.19
CA LEU A 90 -0.67 15.81 -11.83
C LEU A 90 -0.95 14.30 -11.73
N LEU A 91 0.02 13.47 -12.11
CA LEU A 91 -0.09 12.01 -12.05
C LEU A 91 -0.32 11.54 -10.61
N SER A 92 0.45 12.06 -9.65
CA SER A 92 0.34 11.70 -8.24
C SER A 92 -1.04 12.05 -7.68
N PHE A 93 -1.56 13.24 -7.94
CA PHE A 93 -2.88 13.67 -7.49
C PHE A 93 -4.01 12.89 -8.16
N VAL A 94 -3.93 12.68 -9.47
CA VAL A 94 -4.94 11.88 -10.20
C VAL A 94 -4.99 10.46 -9.64
N CYS A 95 -3.84 9.81 -9.43
CA CYS A 95 -3.79 8.48 -8.84
C CYS A 95 -4.32 8.48 -7.40
N TYR A 96 -3.96 9.46 -6.57
CA TYR A 96 -4.45 9.59 -5.21
C TYR A 96 -5.98 9.71 -5.17
N PHE A 97 -6.55 10.67 -5.92
CA PHE A 97 -8.00 10.87 -5.92
C PHE A 97 -8.75 9.68 -6.54
N ALA A 98 -8.20 9.03 -7.56
CA ALA A 98 -8.79 7.83 -8.13
C ALA A 98 -8.84 6.68 -7.11
N VAL A 99 -7.75 6.42 -6.40
CA VAL A 99 -7.69 5.39 -5.34
C VAL A 99 -8.67 5.70 -4.23
N VAL A 100 -8.66 6.94 -3.70
CA VAL A 100 -9.58 7.36 -2.64
C VAL A 100 -11.03 7.26 -3.11
N GLY A 101 -11.35 7.73 -4.31
CA GLY A 101 -12.70 7.67 -4.88
C GLY A 101 -13.22 6.24 -5.03
N VAL A 102 -12.40 5.32 -5.51
CA VAL A 102 -12.77 3.90 -5.62
C VAL A 102 -13.00 3.27 -4.26
N LEU A 103 -12.10 3.51 -3.30
CA LEU A 103 -12.21 2.96 -1.95
C LEU A 103 -13.43 3.51 -1.20
N VAL A 104 -13.70 4.81 -1.30
CA VAL A 104 -14.90 5.45 -0.75
C VAL A 104 -16.16 4.83 -1.34
N SER A 105 -16.20 4.65 -2.67
CA SER A 105 -17.34 4.03 -3.36
C SER A 105 -17.56 2.58 -2.92
N ALA A 106 -16.48 1.81 -2.76
CA ALA A 106 -16.54 0.42 -2.31
C ALA A 106 -17.04 0.30 -0.87
N VAL A 107 -16.57 1.18 0.03
CA VAL A 107 -17.02 1.27 1.42
C VAL A 107 -18.51 1.60 1.50
N LYS A 108 -18.97 2.59 0.72
CA LYS A 108 -20.37 2.98 0.64
C LYS A 108 -21.26 1.81 0.18
N LYS A 109 -20.88 1.10 -0.88
CA LYS A 109 -21.61 -0.06 -1.40
C LYS A 109 -21.71 -1.21 -0.41
N LYS A 110 -20.67 -1.43 0.39
CA LYS A 110 -20.61 -2.56 1.35
C LYS A 110 -21.14 -2.21 2.74
N ASN A 111 -21.69 -1.01 2.94
CA ASN A 111 -22.11 -0.53 4.28
C ASN A 111 -20.98 -0.72 5.33
N MET A 112 -19.74 -0.59 4.91
CA MET A 112 -18.59 -0.63 5.82
C MET A 112 -18.45 0.71 6.52
N ALA A 113 -17.93 0.70 7.73
CA ALA A 113 -17.66 1.94 8.41
C ALA A 113 -16.56 2.74 7.73
N TRP A 114 -16.81 4.00 7.60
CA TRP A 114 -15.95 4.97 6.95
C TRP A 114 -14.55 5.10 7.60
N TRP A 115 -14.42 4.72 8.86
CA TRP A 115 -13.15 4.67 9.59
C TRP A 115 -12.05 3.87 8.89
N ILE A 116 -12.43 2.87 8.09
CA ILE A 116 -11.47 2.06 7.33
C ILE A 116 -10.81 2.89 6.24
N VAL A 117 -11.55 3.80 5.61
CA VAL A 117 -11.02 4.69 4.58
C VAL A 117 -9.97 5.64 5.16
N PHE A 118 -10.07 5.92 6.47
CA PHE A 118 -9.09 6.76 7.17
C PHE A 118 -7.89 6.00 7.68
N ALA A 119 -8.10 4.82 8.21
CA ALA A 119 -6.99 3.98 8.65
C ALA A 119 -6.05 3.64 7.48
N LEU A 120 -6.59 3.51 6.26
CA LEU A 120 -5.82 3.12 5.09
C LEU A 120 -4.81 4.19 4.63
N PRO A 121 -5.19 5.46 4.42
CA PRO A 121 -4.22 6.52 4.12
C PRO A 121 -3.35 6.90 5.31
N LEU A 122 -3.83 6.68 6.55
CA LEU A 122 -3.12 7.04 7.77
C LEU A 122 -2.10 6.00 8.21
N CYS A 123 -2.21 4.75 7.74
CA CYS A 123 -1.13 3.78 7.86
C CYS A 123 0.08 4.20 7.01
N GLY A 124 -0.12 5.12 6.05
CA GLY A 124 0.91 5.72 5.23
C GLY A 124 1.14 7.19 5.60
N TYR A 125 2.25 7.69 5.19
CA TYR A 125 2.66 9.06 5.34
C TYR A 125 1.70 9.99 4.59
N ILE A 126 0.86 10.74 5.28
CA ILE A 126 0.00 11.77 4.66
C ILE A 126 0.84 12.84 3.94
N GLY A 127 2.09 13.03 4.36
CA GLY A 127 3.03 13.96 3.74
C GLY A 127 3.67 13.52 2.42
N ASP A 128 3.44 12.28 1.95
CA ASP A 128 4.15 11.72 0.79
C ASP A 128 3.19 11.31 -0.34
N ILE A 129 2.33 12.25 -0.77
CA ILE A 129 1.41 12.02 -1.90
C ILE A 129 2.16 11.88 -3.21
N VAL A 130 3.30 12.58 -3.35
CA VAL A 130 4.15 12.57 -4.55
C VAL A 130 5.06 11.35 -4.52
N ARG A 131 4.45 10.16 -4.74
CA ARG A 131 5.14 8.87 -4.87
C ARG A 131 4.40 7.95 -5.84
N LYS A 132 5.11 7.02 -6.47
CA LYS A 132 4.53 5.99 -7.36
C LYS A 132 3.56 5.04 -6.65
N ASP A 133 3.45 5.10 -5.33
CA ASP A 133 2.66 4.17 -4.52
C ASP A 133 1.17 4.19 -4.89
N TYR A 134 0.60 5.37 -5.10
CA TYR A 134 -0.81 5.50 -5.49
C TYR A 134 -1.06 4.99 -6.91
N LEU A 135 -0.08 5.11 -7.81
CA LEU A 135 -0.14 4.47 -9.12
C LEU A 135 -0.18 2.94 -8.98
N MET A 136 0.65 2.36 -8.11
CA MET A 136 0.65 0.93 -7.85
C MET A 136 -0.67 0.45 -7.23
N TYR A 137 -1.27 1.23 -6.31
CA TYR A 137 -2.60 0.90 -5.77
C TYR A 137 -3.68 0.98 -6.84
N LEU A 138 -3.62 1.95 -7.73
CA LEU A 138 -4.55 2.05 -8.85
C LEU A 138 -4.42 0.84 -9.79
N MET A 139 -3.19 0.38 -10.06
CA MET A 139 -2.94 -0.83 -10.85
C MET A 139 -3.44 -2.09 -10.13
N LEU A 140 -3.29 -2.19 -8.80
CA LEU A 140 -3.86 -3.27 -8.01
C LEU A 140 -5.40 -3.27 -8.04
N ILE A 141 -6.03 -2.09 -7.99
CA ILE A 141 -7.48 -1.93 -8.18
C ILE A 141 -7.88 -2.50 -9.55
N GLY A 142 -7.22 -2.05 -10.62
CA GLY A 142 -7.47 -2.54 -11.98
C GLY A 142 -7.32 -4.05 -12.09
N LEU A 143 -6.23 -4.61 -11.55
CA LEU A 143 -5.96 -6.04 -11.55
C LEU A 143 -7.03 -6.82 -10.78
N THR A 144 -7.45 -6.30 -9.62
CA THR A 144 -8.51 -6.91 -8.79
C THR A 144 -9.87 -6.91 -9.49
N LEU A 145 -10.22 -5.81 -10.16
CA LEU A 145 -11.49 -5.71 -10.91
C LEU A 145 -11.50 -6.63 -12.14
N LEU A 146 -10.39 -6.73 -12.86
CA LEU A 146 -10.26 -7.67 -13.99
C LEU A 146 -10.35 -9.11 -13.49
N ALA A 147 -9.69 -9.46 -12.40
CA ALA A 147 -9.78 -10.77 -11.79
C ALA A 147 -11.22 -11.10 -11.35
N GLY A 148 -11.90 -10.15 -10.69
CA GLY A 148 -13.32 -10.26 -10.33
C GLY A 148 -14.23 -10.52 -11.52
N GLY A 149 -13.93 -9.89 -12.65
CA GLY A 149 -14.67 -10.05 -13.89
C GLY A 149 -14.57 -11.44 -14.54
N LEU A 150 -13.52 -12.21 -14.26
CA LEU A 150 -13.39 -13.59 -14.76
C LEU A 150 -14.47 -14.55 -14.23
N ASN A 151 -15.16 -14.19 -13.15
CA ASN A 151 -16.20 -15.03 -12.52
C ASN A 151 -17.64 -14.61 -12.86
N SER A 152 -17.85 -13.36 -13.30
CA SER A 152 -19.21 -12.80 -13.41
C SER A 152 -20.06 -13.48 -14.48
N ASP A 153 -19.43 -14.06 -15.48
CA ASP A 153 -20.15 -14.63 -16.63
C ASP A 153 -20.78 -16.00 -16.35
N LYS A 154 -20.39 -16.69 -15.27
CA LYS A 154 -20.96 -17.99 -14.87
C LYS A 154 -22.19 -17.90 -13.98
N ILE A 155 -22.46 -16.79 -13.34
CA ILE A 155 -23.47 -16.68 -12.27
C ILE A 155 -24.79 -16.04 -12.79
N GLN A 156 -24.73 -15.22 -13.85
CA GLN A 156 -25.87 -14.40 -14.25
C GLN A 156 -26.73 -14.92 -15.41
N SER A 157 -26.32 -15.94 -16.11
CA SER A 157 -27.17 -16.43 -17.19
C SER A 157 -27.10 -17.94 -17.32
N GLY A 158 -28.24 -18.61 -17.23
CA GLY A 158 -28.46 -19.92 -17.84
C GLY A 158 -28.32 -19.88 -19.36
N ARG A 159 -27.77 -18.82 -19.94
CA ARG A 159 -27.30 -18.66 -21.30
C ARG A 159 -25.79 -18.53 -21.30
N MET A 160 -25.14 -19.54 -21.83
CA MET A 160 -23.71 -19.59 -22.14
C MET A 160 -23.35 -18.48 -23.14
N GLN A 161 -23.18 -17.24 -22.69
CA GLN A 161 -22.50 -16.22 -23.47
C GLN A 161 -21.03 -16.22 -23.04
N SER A 162 -20.26 -17.09 -23.65
CA SER A 162 -18.81 -17.18 -23.53
C SER A 162 -18.17 -15.93 -24.12
N ARG A 163 -18.20 -14.82 -23.37
CA ARG A 163 -17.23 -13.74 -23.65
C ARG A 163 -15.84 -14.29 -23.35
N SER A 164 -15.00 -14.24 -24.34
CA SER A 164 -13.60 -14.66 -24.19
C SER A 164 -12.94 -13.92 -23.03
N ASP A 165 -12.40 -14.64 -22.04
CA ASP A 165 -11.62 -14.05 -20.94
C ASP A 165 -10.24 -13.57 -21.40
N LEU A 166 -9.85 -13.89 -22.64
CA LEU A 166 -8.53 -13.58 -23.19
C LEU A 166 -8.16 -12.09 -23.12
N PRO A 167 -9.05 -11.12 -23.48
CA PRO A 167 -8.72 -9.70 -23.37
C PRO A 167 -8.42 -9.28 -21.93
N ARG A 168 -9.17 -9.82 -20.95
CA ARG A 168 -8.93 -9.53 -19.52
C ARG A 168 -7.58 -10.07 -19.06
N ILE A 169 -7.23 -11.28 -19.47
CA ILE A 169 -5.95 -11.92 -19.14
C ILE A 169 -4.80 -11.12 -19.76
N ILE A 170 -4.90 -10.75 -21.05
CA ILE A 170 -3.90 -9.90 -21.71
C ILE A 170 -3.73 -8.58 -20.96
N MET A 171 -4.84 -7.93 -20.59
CA MET A 171 -4.78 -6.67 -19.84
C MET A 171 -4.11 -6.84 -18.47
N MET A 172 -4.31 -7.98 -17.78
CA MET A 172 -3.60 -8.27 -16.53
C MET A 172 -2.09 -8.40 -16.76
N PHE A 173 -1.64 -9.09 -17.82
CA PHE A 173 -0.21 -9.14 -18.18
C PHE A 173 0.35 -7.75 -18.44
N LEU A 174 -0.38 -6.91 -19.16
CA LEU A 174 0.04 -5.52 -19.44
C LEU A 174 0.13 -4.69 -18.16
N ILE A 175 -0.87 -4.78 -17.27
CA ILE A 175 -0.85 -4.08 -15.97
C ILE A 175 0.34 -4.53 -15.13
N ILE A 176 0.59 -5.85 -15.03
CA ILE A 176 1.72 -6.37 -14.26
C ILE A 176 3.04 -5.88 -14.86
N THR A 177 3.20 -5.94 -16.19
CA THR A 177 4.40 -5.49 -16.88
C THR A 177 4.65 -4.01 -16.63
N PHE A 178 3.63 -3.18 -16.89
CA PHE A 178 3.71 -1.73 -16.64
C PHE A 178 4.09 -1.43 -15.18
N THR A 179 3.39 -2.05 -14.24
CA THR A 179 3.58 -1.76 -12.82
C THR A 179 4.96 -2.21 -12.33
N MET A 180 5.43 -3.38 -12.76
CA MET A 180 6.75 -3.90 -12.39
C MET A 180 7.90 -3.06 -12.97
N LEU A 181 7.74 -2.51 -14.18
CA LEU A 181 8.72 -1.58 -14.77
C LEU A 181 8.67 -0.19 -14.11
N CYS A 182 7.55 0.18 -13.49
CA CYS A 182 7.44 1.40 -12.68
C CYS A 182 8.00 1.21 -11.27
N HIS A 183 7.78 0.04 -10.66
CA HIS A 183 8.27 -0.27 -9.31
C HIS A 183 8.17 -1.77 -9.01
N GLU A 184 9.30 -2.44 -8.89
CA GLU A 184 9.41 -3.89 -8.67
C GLU A 184 8.79 -4.38 -7.36
N GLY A 185 8.63 -3.51 -6.36
CA GLY A 185 8.00 -3.85 -5.08
C GLY A 185 6.54 -4.31 -5.20
N PHE A 186 5.87 -4.09 -6.34
CA PHE A 186 4.51 -4.53 -6.58
C PHE A 186 4.30 -6.04 -6.43
N ILE A 187 5.32 -6.85 -6.74
CA ILE A 187 5.25 -8.32 -6.62
C ILE A 187 4.88 -8.76 -5.18
N PHE A 188 5.33 -8.02 -4.18
CA PHE A 188 5.21 -8.44 -2.78
C PHE A 188 3.82 -8.20 -2.19
N PHE A 189 3.08 -7.16 -2.58
CA PHE A 189 1.82 -6.83 -1.90
C PHE A 189 0.54 -7.10 -2.70
N GLY A 190 0.58 -7.14 -4.02
CA GLY A 190 -0.65 -7.22 -4.81
C GLY A 190 -0.81 -8.49 -5.64
N LEU A 191 0.29 -8.94 -6.24
CA LEU A 191 0.26 -10.01 -7.23
C LEU A 191 -0.19 -11.35 -6.64
N SER A 192 0.28 -11.71 -5.43
CA SER A 192 -0.04 -12.98 -4.78
C SER A 192 -1.53 -13.16 -4.52
N VAL A 193 -2.20 -12.13 -4.03
CA VAL A 193 -3.65 -12.18 -3.76
C VAL A 193 -4.43 -12.35 -5.05
N CYS A 194 -4.05 -11.61 -6.12
CA CYS A 194 -4.70 -11.72 -7.41
C CYS A 194 -4.49 -13.10 -8.05
N CYS A 195 -3.28 -13.66 -8.01
CA CYS A 195 -3.00 -15.00 -8.51
C CYS A 195 -3.81 -16.07 -7.77
N LEU A 196 -3.86 -16.02 -6.44
CA LEU A 196 -4.65 -16.95 -5.64
C LEU A 196 -6.15 -16.80 -5.88
N TYR A 197 -6.64 -15.58 -6.07
CA TYR A 197 -8.03 -15.37 -6.45
C TYR A 197 -8.34 -16.03 -7.80
N ILE A 198 -7.54 -15.81 -8.82
CA ILE A 198 -7.74 -16.41 -10.15
C ILE A 198 -7.66 -17.94 -10.07
N PHE A 199 -6.72 -18.46 -9.28
CA PHE A 199 -6.52 -19.89 -9.11
C PHE A 199 -7.68 -20.58 -8.37
N ASN A 200 -8.06 -20.08 -7.18
CA ASN A 200 -9.00 -20.74 -6.29
C ASN A 200 -10.45 -20.34 -6.56
N VAL A 201 -10.70 -19.09 -6.94
CA VAL A 201 -12.07 -18.55 -7.07
C VAL A 201 -12.54 -18.63 -8.51
N SER A 202 -11.73 -18.19 -9.48
CA SER A 202 -12.09 -18.25 -10.91
C SER A 202 -11.87 -19.64 -11.50
N GLY A 203 -11.09 -20.51 -10.83
CA GLY A 203 -10.75 -21.86 -11.29
C GLY A 203 -9.82 -21.87 -12.52
N LYS A 204 -9.23 -20.71 -12.86
CA LYS A 204 -8.34 -20.55 -14.03
C LYS A 204 -6.88 -20.72 -13.61
N ARG A 205 -6.48 -21.97 -13.40
CA ARG A 205 -5.15 -22.31 -12.83
C ARG A 205 -4.01 -21.89 -13.73
N VAL A 206 -4.11 -22.15 -15.04
CA VAL A 206 -3.03 -21.83 -16.01
C VAL A 206 -2.75 -20.34 -16.08
N PRO A 207 -3.74 -19.44 -16.30
CA PRO A 207 -3.51 -18.00 -16.25
C PRO A 207 -2.96 -17.52 -14.90
N ALA A 208 -3.43 -18.06 -13.77
CA ALA A 208 -2.94 -17.68 -12.44
C ALA A 208 -1.45 -17.97 -12.28
N VAL A 209 -1.02 -19.18 -12.64
CA VAL A 209 0.39 -19.59 -12.58
C VAL A 209 1.23 -18.80 -13.57
N ALA A 210 0.74 -18.60 -14.80
CA ALA A 210 1.45 -17.83 -15.81
C ALA A 210 1.66 -16.37 -15.40
N LEU A 211 0.67 -15.71 -14.79
CA LEU A 211 0.79 -14.35 -14.24
C LEU A 211 1.81 -14.30 -13.09
N GLY A 212 1.81 -15.30 -12.20
CA GLY A 212 2.78 -15.40 -11.12
C GLY A 212 4.22 -15.56 -11.63
N ILE A 213 4.43 -16.49 -12.57
CA ILE A 213 5.75 -16.70 -13.22
C ILE A 213 6.19 -15.43 -13.94
N TRP A 214 5.31 -14.78 -14.68
CA TRP A 214 5.60 -13.54 -15.38
C TRP A 214 6.06 -12.44 -14.43
N GLY A 215 5.35 -12.25 -13.30
CA GLY A 215 5.77 -11.31 -12.26
C GLY A 215 7.14 -11.64 -11.70
N CYS A 216 7.45 -12.91 -11.45
CA CYS A 216 8.78 -13.35 -10.99
C CYS A 216 9.88 -13.08 -12.03
N ILE A 217 9.61 -13.31 -13.32
CA ILE A 217 10.55 -13.00 -14.42
C ILE A 217 10.84 -11.50 -14.44
N LEU A 218 9.79 -10.65 -14.42
CA LEU A 218 9.94 -9.19 -14.41
C LEU A 218 10.69 -8.70 -13.17
N PHE A 219 10.43 -9.29 -12.01
CA PHE A 219 11.17 -8.98 -10.79
C PHE A 219 12.65 -9.35 -10.92
N GLY A 220 12.95 -10.51 -11.52
CA GLY A 220 14.32 -10.94 -11.80
C GLY A 220 15.03 -9.95 -12.74
N ILE A 221 14.38 -9.56 -13.84
CA ILE A 221 14.90 -8.56 -14.78
C ILE A 221 15.16 -7.23 -14.06
N ALA A 222 14.19 -6.72 -13.29
CA ALA A 222 14.34 -5.47 -12.56
C ALA A 222 15.47 -5.55 -11.50
N SER A 223 15.64 -6.70 -10.87
CA SER A 223 16.72 -6.91 -9.87
C SER A 223 18.10 -6.94 -10.50
N LEU A 224 18.23 -7.46 -11.73
CA LEU A 224 19.46 -7.48 -12.50
C LEU A 224 19.76 -6.13 -13.17
N ALA A 225 18.72 -5.39 -13.54
CA ALA A 225 18.81 -4.06 -14.17
C ALA A 225 19.09 -2.97 -13.11
N LYS A 226 20.12 -3.16 -12.28
CA LYS A 226 20.57 -2.11 -11.39
C LYS A 226 21.45 -1.13 -12.17
N GLY A 227 21.38 0.15 -11.81
CA GLY A 227 22.27 1.16 -12.36
C GLY A 227 23.72 0.97 -11.91
N ASN A 228 24.59 1.66 -12.59
CA ASN A 228 25.98 1.91 -12.23
C ASN A 228 26.27 3.40 -12.36
N GLY A 229 27.49 3.84 -12.09
CA GLY A 229 27.85 5.24 -12.17
C GLY A 229 27.57 5.88 -13.54
N SER A 230 27.81 5.17 -14.66
CA SER A 230 27.55 5.71 -16.00
C SER A 230 26.04 5.86 -16.28
N VAL A 231 25.23 4.93 -15.81
CA VAL A 231 23.75 5.03 -15.93
C VAL A 231 23.21 6.20 -15.12
N VAL A 232 23.70 6.40 -13.89
CA VAL A 232 23.30 7.53 -13.04
C VAL A 232 23.70 8.85 -13.68
N ILE A 233 24.90 8.94 -14.25
CA ILE A 233 25.37 10.13 -14.97
C ILE A 233 24.48 10.40 -16.19
N GLY A 234 24.17 9.40 -17.03
CA GLY A 234 23.33 9.56 -18.21
C GLY A 234 21.92 10.04 -17.86
N ILE A 235 21.31 9.48 -16.81
CA ILE A 235 20.03 9.97 -16.29
C ILE A 235 20.14 11.42 -15.82
N SER A 236 21.18 11.77 -15.08
CA SER A 236 21.39 13.13 -14.58
C SER A 236 21.59 14.13 -15.73
N GLU A 237 22.39 13.75 -16.74
CA GLU A 237 22.65 14.58 -17.92
C GLU A 237 21.36 14.82 -18.75
N SER A 238 20.51 13.82 -18.89
CA SER A 238 19.22 13.98 -19.59
C SER A 238 18.28 14.98 -18.91
N LEU A 239 18.45 15.19 -17.61
CA LEU A 239 17.67 16.14 -16.82
C LEU A 239 18.31 17.53 -16.73
N ASN A 240 19.50 17.72 -17.29
CA ASN A 240 20.15 19.02 -17.35
C ASN A 240 19.31 20.00 -18.17
N GLY A 241 19.20 21.24 -17.69
CA GLY A 241 18.41 22.28 -18.35
C GLY A 241 16.92 22.28 -18.02
N ILE A 242 16.39 21.23 -17.35
CA ILE A 242 14.99 21.21 -16.93
C ILE A 242 14.73 22.06 -15.67
N GLY A 243 15.79 22.43 -14.95
CA GLY A 243 15.70 23.31 -13.77
C GLY A 243 15.52 22.56 -12.43
N PHE A 244 15.81 21.26 -12.40
CA PHE A 244 15.88 20.52 -11.14
C PHE A 244 17.21 20.79 -10.41
N PRO A 245 17.21 20.88 -9.07
CA PRO A 245 18.43 21.01 -8.31
C PRO A 245 19.21 19.68 -8.27
N PRO A 246 20.55 19.74 -8.05
CA PRO A 246 21.41 18.55 -8.01
C PRO A 246 20.96 17.48 -7.01
N GLU A 247 20.35 17.87 -5.88
CA GLU A 247 19.83 16.95 -4.87
C GLU A 247 18.73 16.03 -5.41
N VAL A 248 18.04 16.44 -6.48
CA VAL A 248 17.01 15.67 -7.17
C VAL A 248 17.59 14.84 -8.31
N THR A 249 18.48 15.42 -9.12
CA THR A 249 19.00 14.78 -10.35
C THR A 249 20.20 13.87 -10.11
N GLN A 250 20.98 14.13 -9.04
CA GLN A 250 22.19 13.39 -8.70
C GLN A 250 22.08 12.66 -7.35
N GLY A 251 20.98 12.86 -6.60
CA GLY A 251 20.75 12.29 -5.28
C GLY A 251 19.51 11.39 -5.22
N GLY A 252 19.08 11.07 -4.01
CA GLY A 252 17.84 10.34 -3.73
C GLY A 252 17.77 8.97 -4.40
N SER A 253 16.67 8.69 -5.08
CA SER A 253 16.42 7.40 -5.72
C SER A 253 17.28 7.14 -6.96
N ILE A 254 17.78 8.19 -7.63
CA ILE A 254 18.70 8.08 -8.79
C ILE A 254 20.05 7.57 -8.30
N ASP A 255 20.64 8.20 -7.27
CA ASP A 255 21.90 7.77 -6.67
C ASP A 255 21.79 6.32 -6.12
N ALA A 256 20.67 5.98 -5.50
CA ALA A 256 20.43 4.64 -4.95
C ALA A 256 20.42 3.51 -6.00
N LEU A 257 20.37 3.81 -7.30
CA LEU A 257 20.47 2.80 -8.36
C LEU A 257 21.83 2.10 -8.40
N GLN A 258 22.91 2.80 -8.03
CA GLN A 258 24.28 2.27 -8.05
C GLN A 258 24.72 1.61 -6.74
N TRP A 259 23.90 1.70 -5.67
CA TRP A 259 24.30 1.16 -4.37
C TRP A 259 24.50 -0.36 -4.40
N ASP A 260 25.50 -0.83 -3.67
CA ASP A 260 25.72 -2.26 -3.52
C ASP A 260 24.54 -2.94 -2.84
N LEU A 261 24.05 -4.03 -3.43
CA LEU A 261 22.85 -4.72 -2.94
C LEU A 261 23.06 -5.28 -1.53
N LYS A 262 24.21 -5.90 -1.26
CA LYS A 262 24.49 -6.53 0.04
C LYS A 262 24.59 -5.48 1.14
N GLU A 263 25.32 -4.40 0.88
CA GLU A 263 25.47 -3.31 1.85
C GLU A 263 24.13 -2.62 2.11
N THR A 264 23.34 -2.37 1.06
CA THR A 264 21.99 -1.81 1.16
C THR A 264 21.07 -2.70 1.97
N MET A 265 21.06 -4.01 1.73
CA MET A 265 20.25 -4.97 2.52
C MET A 265 20.68 -5.00 3.99
N LEU A 266 21.96 -4.96 4.29
CA LEU A 266 22.46 -4.90 5.66
C LEU A 266 22.10 -3.58 6.35
N MET A 267 22.19 -2.46 5.62
CA MET A 267 21.77 -1.15 6.11
C MET A 267 20.27 -1.15 6.42
N HIS A 268 19.43 -1.64 5.50
CA HIS A 268 17.97 -1.72 5.72
C HIS A 268 17.62 -2.64 6.89
N LEU A 269 18.29 -3.77 7.02
CA LEU A 269 18.12 -4.67 8.16
C LEU A 269 18.41 -3.95 9.49
N LYS A 270 19.54 -3.26 9.57
CA LYS A 270 19.91 -2.46 10.76
C LYS A 270 18.89 -1.37 11.05
N LEU A 271 18.46 -0.60 10.03
CA LEU A 271 17.49 0.46 10.19
C LEU A 271 16.11 -0.06 10.60
N ASN A 272 15.66 -1.17 9.99
CA ASN A 272 14.35 -1.75 10.29
C ASN A 272 14.23 -2.26 11.71
N PHE A 273 15.28 -2.85 12.26
CA PHE A 273 15.30 -3.38 13.62
C PHE A 273 15.96 -2.45 14.64
N LYS A 274 16.23 -1.18 14.26
CA LYS A 274 16.68 -0.16 15.21
C LYS A 274 15.56 0.12 16.23
N PRO A 275 15.85 0.06 17.56
CA PRO A 275 14.88 0.44 18.58
C PRO A 275 14.41 1.89 18.40
N PRO A 276 13.14 2.20 18.75
CA PRO A 276 12.59 3.54 18.60
C PRO A 276 13.28 4.60 19.47
N TYR A 277 13.84 4.18 20.59
CA TYR A 277 14.57 5.06 21.54
C TYR A 277 15.91 4.39 21.84
N TYR A 278 16.94 4.82 21.14
CA TYR A 278 18.29 4.28 21.33
C TYR A 278 19.14 5.19 22.19
N ASN A 279 19.54 4.71 23.39
CA ASN A 279 20.69 5.20 24.09
C ASN A 279 21.90 4.31 23.79
N ALA A 280 23.03 4.91 23.47
CA ALA A 280 24.25 4.22 23.04
C ALA A 280 24.83 3.19 24.05
N GLU A 281 24.26 3.14 25.24
CA GLU A 281 24.70 2.33 26.39
C GLU A 281 24.14 0.89 26.40
N LEU A 282 23.20 0.54 25.49
CA LEU A 282 22.63 -0.81 25.47
C LEU A 282 23.62 -1.81 24.86
N PRO A 283 23.81 -2.99 25.48
CA PRO A 283 24.57 -4.08 24.88
C PRO A 283 23.99 -4.45 23.50
N ALA A 284 24.87 -4.76 22.55
CA ALA A 284 24.46 -5.05 21.17
C ALA A 284 23.36 -6.13 21.05
N GLY A 285 23.41 -7.17 21.92
CA GLY A 285 22.38 -8.21 21.96
C GLY A 285 21.01 -7.68 22.41
N ALA A 286 20.96 -6.86 23.44
CA ALA A 286 19.74 -6.25 23.93
C ALA A 286 19.12 -5.30 22.88
N TYR A 287 19.96 -4.56 22.15
CA TYR A 287 19.55 -3.70 21.07
C TYR A 287 18.71 -4.44 20.02
N TRP A 288 19.22 -5.57 19.51
CA TRP A 288 18.51 -6.36 18.50
C TRP A 288 17.21 -6.98 19.04
N VAL A 289 17.24 -7.52 20.27
CA VAL A 289 16.05 -8.11 20.89
C VAL A 289 14.94 -7.08 21.04
N ILE A 290 15.23 -5.90 21.57
CA ILE A 290 14.26 -4.82 21.74
C ILE A 290 13.74 -4.35 20.37
N GLY A 291 14.62 -4.21 19.39
CA GLY A 291 14.25 -3.82 18.03
C GLY A 291 13.29 -4.83 17.37
N ILE A 292 13.59 -6.11 17.45
CA ILE A 292 12.74 -7.19 16.91
C ILE A 292 11.39 -7.22 17.64
N LEU A 293 11.38 -7.21 18.97
CA LEU A 293 10.16 -7.25 19.76
C LEU A 293 9.26 -6.03 19.48
N SER A 294 9.83 -4.83 19.39
CA SER A 294 9.07 -3.63 19.06
C SER A 294 8.40 -3.72 17.68
N LYS A 295 9.05 -4.36 16.70
CA LYS A 295 8.47 -4.59 15.38
C LYS A 295 7.35 -5.61 15.39
N ILE A 296 7.56 -6.74 16.06
CA ILE A 296 6.53 -7.77 16.20
C ILE A 296 5.29 -7.16 16.87
N ILE A 297 5.47 -6.41 17.95
CA ILE A 297 4.37 -5.73 18.65
C ILE A 297 3.66 -4.76 17.72
N LEU A 298 4.39 -3.94 16.96
CA LEU A 298 3.79 -3.00 15.99
C LEU A 298 2.98 -3.74 14.92
N TRP A 299 3.53 -4.80 14.33
CA TRP A 299 2.84 -5.57 13.29
C TRP A 299 1.59 -6.26 13.83
N LEU A 300 1.68 -6.85 15.03
CA LEU A 300 0.52 -7.44 15.70
C LEU A 300 -0.54 -6.39 16.05
N ALA A 301 -0.13 -5.21 16.48
CA ALA A 301 -1.02 -4.10 16.79
C ALA A 301 -1.77 -3.61 15.54
N VAL A 302 -1.04 -3.37 14.44
CA VAL A 302 -1.64 -2.98 13.15
C VAL A 302 -2.55 -4.08 12.65
N TYR A 303 -2.12 -5.34 12.67
CA TYR A 303 -2.92 -6.49 12.29
C TYR A 303 -4.24 -6.54 13.07
N TYR A 304 -4.16 -6.48 14.41
CA TYR A 304 -5.33 -6.55 15.29
C TYR A 304 -6.31 -5.39 15.04
N LEU A 305 -5.78 -4.18 14.86
CA LEU A 305 -6.58 -3.01 14.51
C LEU A 305 -7.32 -3.25 13.19
N MET A 306 -6.60 -3.70 12.17
CA MET A 306 -7.14 -3.87 10.82
C MET A 306 -8.19 -4.98 10.71
N ILE A 307 -8.09 -6.07 11.46
CA ILE A 307 -9.12 -7.12 11.45
C ILE A 307 -10.39 -6.72 12.21
N ASN A 308 -10.26 -5.90 13.25
CA ASN A 308 -11.40 -5.55 14.11
C ASN A 308 -12.15 -4.28 13.65
N LEU A 309 -11.50 -3.29 13.07
CA LEU A 309 -12.17 -2.11 12.54
C LEU A 309 -13.33 -2.44 11.59
N PRO A 310 -13.16 -3.31 10.58
CA PRO A 310 -14.26 -3.70 9.70
C PRO A 310 -15.37 -4.47 10.40
N ALA A 311 -15.02 -5.27 11.42
CA ALA A 311 -15.97 -6.11 12.13
C ALA A 311 -16.87 -5.31 13.08
N VAL A 312 -16.28 -4.36 13.84
CA VAL A 312 -17.00 -3.52 14.80
C VAL A 312 -18.06 -2.65 14.10
N PHE A 313 -17.78 -2.20 12.89
CA PHE A 313 -18.61 -1.22 12.21
C PHE A 313 -19.51 -1.80 11.11
N THR A 314 -19.65 -3.13 11.02
CA THR A 314 -20.58 -3.73 10.05
C THR A 314 -22.01 -3.70 10.60
N ARG A 315 -22.91 -2.94 9.95
CA ARG A 315 -24.33 -2.81 10.33
C ARG A 315 -25.08 -4.15 10.19
N GLY A 316 -25.92 -4.48 11.17
CA GLY A 316 -27.05 -5.42 11.03
C GLY A 316 -26.69 -6.90 10.76
N LYS A 317 -25.44 -7.30 10.93
CA LYS A 317 -25.00 -8.67 10.65
C LYS A 317 -24.91 -9.52 11.92
N ASN A 318 -25.25 -10.80 11.76
CA ASN A 318 -25.12 -11.81 12.81
C ASN A 318 -23.65 -11.94 13.25
N GLU A 319 -23.41 -12.39 14.47
CA GLU A 319 -22.06 -12.57 15.02
C GLU A 319 -21.20 -13.48 14.12
N GLY A 320 -21.77 -14.53 13.55
CA GLY A 320 -21.07 -15.42 12.62
C GLY A 320 -20.53 -14.70 11.36
N GLU A 321 -21.32 -13.79 10.77
CA GLU A 321 -20.87 -13.00 9.61
C GLU A 321 -19.77 -12.02 9.96
N ARG A 322 -19.78 -11.47 11.17
CA ARG A 322 -18.71 -10.59 11.66
C ARG A 322 -17.40 -11.36 11.83
N ILE A 323 -17.47 -12.56 12.44
CA ILE A 323 -16.32 -13.43 12.63
C ILE A 323 -15.76 -13.86 11.27
N GLN A 324 -16.61 -14.30 10.34
CA GLN A 324 -16.17 -14.68 9.00
C GLN A 324 -15.48 -13.52 8.26
N LYS A 325 -16.04 -12.32 8.32
CA LYS A 325 -15.45 -11.13 7.68
C LYS A 325 -14.10 -10.78 8.31
N ARG A 326 -14.00 -10.83 9.64
CA ARG A 326 -12.75 -10.64 10.37
C ARG A 326 -11.69 -11.63 9.90
N ASP A 327 -12.05 -12.90 9.81
CA ASP A 327 -11.13 -13.97 9.46
C ASP A 327 -10.72 -13.88 7.97
N ASN A 328 -11.63 -13.51 7.07
CA ASN A 328 -11.31 -13.28 5.67
C ASN A 328 -10.28 -12.15 5.49
N ILE A 329 -10.47 -11.02 6.17
CA ILE A 329 -9.52 -9.90 6.14
C ILE A 329 -8.21 -10.31 6.82
N GLY A 330 -8.29 -10.99 7.96
CA GLY A 330 -7.12 -11.49 8.67
C GLY A 330 -6.28 -12.45 7.83
N GLY A 331 -6.93 -13.34 7.08
CA GLY A 331 -6.24 -14.24 6.17
C GLY A 331 -5.51 -13.52 5.05
N LEU A 332 -6.14 -12.52 4.43
CA LEU A 332 -5.47 -11.69 3.42
C LEU A 332 -4.31 -10.89 4.01
N LEU A 333 -4.47 -10.32 5.21
CA LEU A 333 -3.39 -9.61 5.90
C LEU A 333 -2.22 -10.54 6.24
N LEU A 334 -2.47 -11.77 6.69
CA LEU A 334 -1.40 -12.73 6.93
C LEU A 334 -0.70 -13.15 5.63
N LEU A 335 -1.45 -13.37 4.56
CA LEU A 335 -0.86 -13.68 3.26
C LEU A 335 0.03 -12.53 2.76
N THR A 336 -0.51 -11.32 2.75
CA THR A 336 0.26 -10.14 2.30
C THR A 336 1.43 -9.83 3.22
N MET A 337 1.33 -10.10 4.52
CA MET A 337 2.45 -10.00 5.45
C MET A 337 3.56 -10.99 5.08
N LEU A 338 3.22 -12.25 4.79
CA LEU A 338 4.20 -13.27 4.40
C LEU A 338 4.92 -12.88 3.09
N THR A 339 4.19 -12.41 2.08
CA THR A 339 4.79 -11.97 0.81
C THR A 339 5.59 -10.68 0.96
N MET A 340 5.18 -9.79 1.87
CA MET A 340 5.87 -8.53 2.17
C MET A 340 7.06 -8.67 3.11
N LEU A 341 7.30 -9.85 3.69
CA LEU A 341 8.36 -10.04 4.68
C LEU A 341 9.74 -9.58 4.20
N PRO A 342 10.17 -9.85 2.94
CA PRO A 342 11.44 -9.32 2.44
C PRO A 342 11.49 -7.78 2.44
N MET A 343 10.39 -7.11 2.03
CA MET A 343 10.28 -5.66 2.06
C MET A 343 10.30 -5.12 3.50
N MET A 344 9.64 -5.81 4.42
CA MET A 344 9.56 -5.42 5.83
C MET A 344 10.88 -5.56 6.58
N THR A 345 11.81 -6.36 6.06
CA THR A 345 13.05 -6.69 6.77
C THR A 345 14.30 -6.16 6.09
N VAL A 346 14.52 -6.48 4.81
CA VAL A 346 15.82 -6.26 4.15
C VAL A 346 15.78 -5.38 2.90
N LEU A 347 14.64 -5.27 2.21
CA LEU A 347 14.58 -4.59 0.92
C LEU A 347 14.16 -3.12 1.01
N CYS A 348 13.56 -2.67 2.12
CA CYS A 348 13.12 -1.31 2.30
C CYS A 348 13.25 -0.87 3.76
N CYS A 349 13.72 0.35 4.00
CA CYS A 349 13.81 0.94 5.34
C CYS A 349 12.65 1.90 5.66
N ASP A 350 11.80 2.22 4.69
CA ASP A 350 10.64 3.10 4.88
C ASP A 350 9.48 2.32 5.53
N ARG A 351 9.48 2.33 6.85
CA ARG A 351 8.56 1.53 7.70
C ARG A 351 7.09 1.83 7.44
N ASN A 352 6.76 3.10 7.26
CA ASN A 352 5.38 3.54 7.11
C ASN A 352 4.82 3.14 5.74
N ARG A 353 5.64 3.31 4.71
CA ARG A 353 5.33 2.91 3.34
C ARG A 353 5.09 1.40 3.24
N VAL A 354 5.96 0.61 3.86
CA VAL A 354 5.84 -0.86 3.85
C VAL A 354 4.59 -1.33 4.59
N LEU A 355 4.23 -0.71 5.73
CA LEU A 355 2.97 -0.97 6.43
C LEU A 355 1.76 -0.63 5.55
N GLN A 356 1.83 0.48 4.81
CA GLN A 356 0.78 0.86 3.87
C GLN A 356 0.61 -0.17 2.75
N PHE A 357 1.70 -0.62 2.13
CA PHE A 357 1.65 -1.67 1.10
C PHE A 357 1.05 -2.96 1.63
N TRP A 358 1.46 -3.38 2.82
CA TRP A 358 0.90 -4.55 3.47
C TRP A 358 -0.61 -4.46 3.62
N VAL A 359 -1.10 -3.38 4.24
CA VAL A 359 -2.53 -3.17 4.49
C VAL A 359 -3.30 -3.02 3.18
N MET A 360 -2.83 -2.19 2.25
CA MET A 360 -3.50 -1.95 0.97
C MET A 360 -3.56 -3.20 0.09
N GLY A 361 -2.52 -4.03 0.10
CA GLY A 361 -2.48 -5.31 -0.60
C GLY A 361 -3.60 -6.27 -0.18
N ALA A 362 -3.99 -6.25 1.10
CA ALA A 362 -5.09 -7.05 1.64
C ALA A 362 -6.46 -6.37 1.45
N TYR A 363 -6.53 -5.06 1.71
CA TYR A 363 -7.81 -4.34 1.76
C TYR A 363 -8.40 -4.05 0.39
N ILE A 364 -7.61 -3.72 -0.62
CA ILE A 364 -8.13 -3.46 -1.98
C ILE A 364 -8.93 -4.68 -2.48
N PRO A 365 -8.39 -5.92 -2.47
CA PRO A 365 -9.17 -7.09 -2.85
C PRO A 365 -10.38 -7.35 -1.92
N ALA A 366 -10.20 -7.20 -0.61
CA ALA A 366 -11.29 -7.42 0.35
C ALA A 366 -12.46 -6.44 0.15
N MET A 367 -12.19 -5.21 -0.28
CA MET A 367 -13.21 -4.20 -0.51
C MET A 367 -13.88 -4.31 -1.87
N LEU A 368 -13.14 -4.65 -2.92
CA LEU A 368 -13.64 -4.67 -4.29
C LEU A 368 -14.34 -5.98 -4.64
N LEU A 369 -13.88 -7.11 -4.10
CA LEU A 369 -14.45 -8.41 -4.41
C LEU A 369 -15.67 -8.72 -3.53
N PRO A 370 -16.64 -9.53 -4.01
CA PRO A 370 -17.73 -10.03 -3.19
C PRO A 370 -17.23 -10.85 -2.00
N GLY A 371 -17.85 -10.68 -0.82
CA GLY A 371 -17.41 -11.33 0.42
C GLY A 371 -17.32 -12.86 0.33
N ALA A 372 -18.30 -13.51 -0.34
CA ALA A 372 -18.28 -14.94 -0.59
C ALA A 372 -17.11 -15.40 -1.48
N GLN A 373 -16.62 -14.53 -2.36
CA GLN A 373 -15.44 -14.81 -3.19
C GLN A 373 -14.16 -14.60 -2.38
N VAL A 374 -14.10 -13.55 -1.56
CA VAL A 374 -12.96 -13.30 -0.66
C VAL A 374 -12.71 -14.48 0.26
N ALA A 375 -13.77 -15.10 0.81
CA ALA A 375 -13.69 -16.29 1.66
C ALA A 375 -13.03 -17.51 0.98
N ARG A 376 -13.01 -17.56 -0.35
CA ARG A 376 -12.49 -18.67 -1.15
C ARG A 376 -11.10 -18.42 -1.72
N ILE A 377 -10.50 -17.23 -1.49
CA ILE A 377 -9.16 -16.91 -2.00
C ILE A 377 -8.11 -17.82 -1.38
N LEU A 378 -8.26 -18.09 -0.09
CA LEU A 378 -7.28 -18.84 0.69
C LEU A 378 -7.76 -20.28 0.94
N PRO A 379 -6.84 -21.25 1.00
CA PRO A 379 -7.19 -22.62 1.34
C PRO A 379 -7.78 -22.75 2.74
N ASP A 380 -8.68 -23.72 2.94
CA ASP A 380 -9.37 -23.93 4.22
C ASP A 380 -8.41 -24.12 5.41
N ARG A 381 -7.29 -24.83 5.21
CA ARG A 381 -6.26 -25.01 6.24
C ARG A 381 -5.67 -23.68 6.69
N PHE A 382 -5.38 -22.79 5.74
CA PHE A 382 -4.86 -21.45 6.04
C PHE A 382 -5.90 -20.61 6.80
N MET A 383 -7.17 -20.70 6.39
CA MET A 383 -8.27 -20.03 7.09
C MET A 383 -8.49 -20.55 8.50
N GLN A 384 -8.33 -21.86 8.74
CA GLN A 384 -8.39 -22.43 10.10
C GLN A 384 -7.25 -21.89 10.99
N ILE A 385 -6.04 -21.78 10.47
CA ILE A 385 -4.90 -21.18 11.20
C ILE A 385 -5.22 -19.71 11.51
N THR A 386 -5.69 -18.95 10.52
CA THR A 386 -6.10 -17.55 10.68
C THR A 386 -7.16 -17.39 11.76
N HIS A 387 -8.20 -18.23 11.73
CA HIS A 387 -9.27 -18.22 12.72
C HIS A 387 -8.74 -18.45 14.16
N ARG A 388 -7.89 -19.47 14.34
CA ARG A 388 -7.26 -19.76 15.64
C ARG A 388 -6.40 -18.58 16.10
N PHE A 389 -5.59 -18.02 15.22
CA PHE A 389 -4.74 -16.87 15.52
C PHE A 389 -5.57 -15.65 15.92
N ASN A 390 -6.60 -15.30 15.15
CA ASN A 390 -7.50 -14.18 15.43
C ASN A 390 -8.21 -14.35 16.77
N ASN A 391 -8.68 -15.56 17.09
CA ASN A 391 -9.35 -15.84 18.35
C ASN A 391 -8.40 -15.75 19.54
N THR A 392 -7.17 -16.25 19.40
CA THR A 392 -6.14 -16.13 20.45
C THR A 392 -5.78 -14.67 20.70
N LEU A 393 -5.52 -13.91 19.63
CA LEU A 393 -5.20 -12.49 19.75
C LEU A 393 -6.35 -11.68 20.34
N THR A 394 -7.59 -11.99 19.93
CA THR A 394 -8.79 -11.36 20.49
C THR A 394 -8.97 -11.68 21.98
N LYS A 395 -8.72 -12.91 22.41
CA LYS A 395 -8.80 -13.29 23.83
C LYS A 395 -7.79 -12.52 24.70
N ILE A 396 -6.61 -12.23 24.16
CA ILE A 396 -5.56 -11.47 24.87
C ILE A 396 -5.93 -10.00 24.97
N ILE A 397 -6.43 -9.38 23.87
CA ILE A 397 -6.60 -7.93 23.80
C ILE A 397 -8.01 -7.47 24.18
N ALA A 398 -9.06 -8.28 23.92
CA ALA A 398 -10.44 -7.88 24.20
C ALA A 398 -10.74 -7.47 25.65
N PRO A 399 -10.07 -8.01 26.69
CA PRO A 399 -10.25 -7.51 28.06
C PRO A 399 -9.79 -6.06 28.24
N HIS A 400 -9.01 -5.51 27.29
CA HIS A 400 -8.40 -4.19 27.35
C HIS A 400 -8.81 -3.32 26.16
N PRO A 401 -10.09 -2.91 25.99
CA PRO A 401 -10.59 -2.20 24.82
C PRO A 401 -9.90 -0.83 24.62
N TRP A 402 -9.35 -0.23 25.69
CA TRP A 402 -8.57 1.00 25.63
C TRP A 402 -7.29 0.86 24.78
N ILE A 403 -6.74 -0.37 24.67
CA ILE A 403 -5.57 -0.65 23.80
C ILE A 403 -5.92 -0.34 22.35
N LEU A 404 -7.09 -0.73 21.86
CA LEU A 404 -7.55 -0.41 20.49
C LEU A 404 -7.65 1.09 20.27
N ILE A 405 -8.20 1.80 21.24
CA ILE A 405 -8.36 3.25 21.16
C ILE A 405 -6.99 3.93 21.12
N LEU A 406 -6.07 3.53 22.01
CA LEU A 406 -4.71 4.07 22.04
C LEU A 406 -3.94 3.75 20.74
N LEU A 407 -4.01 2.52 20.24
CA LEU A 407 -3.39 2.14 18.97
C LEU A 407 -3.94 2.96 17.82
N TYR A 408 -5.26 3.12 17.75
CA TYR A 408 -5.92 3.91 16.73
C TYR A 408 -5.48 5.37 16.78
N ILE A 409 -5.53 5.99 17.97
CA ILE A 409 -5.09 7.37 18.17
C ILE A 409 -3.59 7.52 17.84
N SER A 410 -2.74 6.57 18.26
CA SER A 410 -1.31 6.61 17.95
C SER A 410 -1.03 6.55 16.45
N ILE A 411 -1.74 5.69 15.71
CA ILE A 411 -1.62 5.59 14.24
C ILE A 411 -2.14 6.86 13.57
N LEU A 412 -3.23 7.46 14.06
CA LEU A 412 -3.78 8.71 13.57
C LEU A 412 -2.89 9.92 13.83
N LEU A 413 -2.32 10.00 15.03
CA LEU A 413 -1.52 11.16 15.43
C LEU A 413 -0.09 11.12 14.91
N LEU A 414 0.46 9.94 14.61
CA LEU A 414 1.85 9.79 14.19
C LEU A 414 2.20 10.64 12.96
N PRO A 415 1.42 10.61 11.85
CA PRO A 415 1.65 11.48 10.70
C PRO A 415 1.49 12.97 11.03
N VAL A 416 0.48 13.31 11.84
CA VAL A 416 0.20 14.68 12.25
C VAL A 416 1.34 15.24 13.09
N VAL A 417 1.82 14.49 14.08
CA VAL A 417 2.96 14.87 14.92
C VAL A 417 4.23 14.99 14.10
N THR A 418 4.47 14.08 13.14
CA THR A 418 5.64 14.14 12.28
C THR A 418 5.60 15.39 11.37
N TYR A 419 4.42 15.71 10.82
CA TYR A 419 4.21 16.91 10.02
C TYR A 419 4.47 18.19 10.83
N PHE A 420 3.90 18.31 12.03
CA PHE A 420 4.15 19.45 12.91
C PHE A 420 5.61 19.58 13.36
N ARG A 421 6.30 18.45 13.58
CA ARG A 421 7.74 18.47 13.91
C ARG A 421 8.60 18.96 12.74
N LYS A 422 8.24 18.60 11.52
CA LYS A 422 8.89 19.14 10.31
C LYS A 422 8.65 20.65 10.19
N LEU A 423 7.40 21.10 10.33
CA LEU A 423 7.04 22.52 10.30
C LEU A 423 7.76 23.34 11.40
N ALA A 424 7.96 22.76 12.57
CA ALA A 424 8.63 23.42 13.69
C ALA A 424 10.18 23.38 13.59
N GLY A 425 10.75 22.77 12.52
CA GLY A 425 12.20 22.63 12.36
C GLY A 425 12.87 21.72 13.40
N VAL A 426 12.11 20.93 14.14
CA VAL A 426 12.62 20.06 15.24
C VAL A 426 13.24 18.77 14.70
N ILE A 427 12.88 18.37 13.47
CA ILE A 427 13.48 17.22 12.81
C ILE A 427 14.18 17.77 11.56
N PRO A 428 15.52 17.63 11.44
CA PRO A 428 16.18 17.87 10.19
C PRO A 428 15.65 16.87 9.14
N TYR A 429 15.55 17.31 7.91
CA TYR A 429 15.01 16.62 6.75
C TYR A 429 15.69 15.29 6.47
#